data_10f94c8b5807cd45c04a733ef54db7e4
#
_entry.id   10f94c8b5807cd45c04a733ef54db7e4
#
_cell.length_a   1.000
_cell.length_b   1.000
_cell.length_c   1.000
_cell.angle_alpha   90.00
_cell.angle_beta   90.00
_cell.angle_gamma   90.00
#
_symmetry.space_group_name_H-M   'P 1'
#
loop_
_entity.id
_entity.type
_entity.pdbx_description
1 polymer ?
#
loop_
_entity_poly.entity_id
_entity_poly.type
_entity_poly.pdbx_seq_one_letter_code
_entity_poly.pdbx_strand_id
1 'polypeptide(L)'
;MGSGQVRVARIRVTIALAGALTGAVYGGLCATLVAAPRGAVLRVATVSGAALLGVIVAYLSARLVGRRLQGVAAALLVVAGGVLTPLAAPIHWPGLLGPALAGLGAGVLTIVAPLLARELAANSRHQVAGSTGFGLPLGLGATQLVAVAAVAVELPVERLVWPTIGALALLVGILPESPVWLATHRTMERSYAAMVRLFGTLEASIELDWVLMARDMAAEERRLRWRDLRLPGMKRTVTAGAVLALVREAPLGLAALVLVPAVAGELASPRAATVALLVLGLTATGVGVTTALHRFRGFGFARLIAGLALALVGLSLMTLATHVHGGGALVLVLVATLGLAVAQFVLVTPAARGSVEPLVPPWLVRAHTTSTHVLAAAARVICLTAPAALVATRGPATTAMVATLVEIVVLIVLTAALPQALHRTA
;
A
#
# COMPACT_ATOMS: atom_id res chain seq x y z
N MET A 1 -28.24 -14.83 -6.82
CA MET A 1 -26.92 -14.90 -6.19
C MET A 1 -27.03 -15.75 -4.96
N GLY A 2 -26.30 -16.87 -4.87
CA GLY A 2 -26.37 -17.76 -3.70
C GLY A 2 -25.79 -17.07 -2.45
N SER A 3 -26.24 -17.48 -1.26
CA SER A 3 -25.83 -16.90 0.03
C SER A 3 -24.30 -16.85 0.22
N GLY A 4 -23.57 -17.82 -0.30
CA GLY A 4 -22.10 -17.86 -0.25
C GLY A 4 -21.41 -16.74 -1.06
N GLN A 5 -21.94 -16.38 -2.22
CA GLN A 5 -21.35 -15.28 -3.03
C GLN A 5 -21.48 -13.93 -2.34
N VAL A 6 -22.58 -13.67 -1.67
CA VAL A 6 -22.81 -12.42 -0.91
C VAL A 6 -21.82 -12.30 0.25
N ARG A 7 -21.52 -13.42 0.93
CA ARG A 7 -20.58 -13.43 2.06
C ARG A 7 -19.14 -13.22 1.63
N VAL A 8 -18.68 -13.88 0.57
CA VAL A 8 -17.34 -13.64 0.00
C VAL A 8 -17.19 -12.20 -0.46
N ALA A 9 -18.21 -11.61 -1.09
CA ALA A 9 -18.20 -10.21 -1.48
C ALA A 9 -18.04 -9.29 -0.26
N ARG A 10 -18.75 -9.56 0.84
CA ARG A 10 -18.63 -8.79 2.09
C ARG A 10 -17.22 -8.83 2.68
N ILE A 11 -16.59 -10.00 2.73
CA ILE A 11 -15.22 -10.17 3.21
C ILE A 11 -14.25 -9.37 2.32
N ARG A 12 -14.41 -9.46 1.00
CA ARG A 12 -13.58 -8.72 0.04
C ARG A 12 -13.70 -7.20 0.24
N VAL A 13 -14.90 -6.69 0.41
CA VAL A 13 -15.15 -5.26 0.67
C VAL A 13 -14.47 -4.83 1.97
N THR A 14 -14.62 -5.60 3.05
CA THR A 14 -14.02 -5.26 4.35
C THR A 14 -12.49 -5.20 4.29
N ILE A 15 -11.86 -6.13 3.58
CA ILE A 15 -10.40 -6.14 3.38
C ILE A 15 -9.96 -5.00 2.46
N ALA A 16 -10.75 -4.73 1.41
CA ALA A 16 -10.50 -3.61 0.51
C ALA A 16 -10.56 -2.26 1.25
N LEU A 17 -11.49 -2.10 2.20
CA LEU A 17 -11.59 -0.91 3.05
C LEU A 17 -10.32 -0.69 3.88
N ALA A 18 -9.71 -1.75 4.43
CA ALA A 18 -8.44 -1.62 5.14
C ALA A 18 -7.29 -1.18 4.21
N GLY A 19 -7.25 -1.70 2.97
CA GLY A 19 -6.34 -1.23 1.94
C GLY A 19 -6.62 0.22 1.53
N ALA A 20 -7.90 0.58 1.38
CA ALA A 20 -8.33 1.94 1.04
C ALA A 20 -7.94 2.94 2.13
N LEU A 21 -8.06 2.57 3.40
CA LEU A 21 -7.64 3.43 4.50
C LEU A 21 -6.14 3.71 4.46
N THR A 22 -5.32 2.69 4.16
CA THR A 22 -3.87 2.88 3.96
C THR A 22 -3.61 3.84 2.79
N GLY A 23 -4.28 3.66 1.66
CA GLY A 23 -4.18 4.54 0.50
C GLY A 23 -4.64 5.96 0.80
N ALA A 24 -5.71 6.12 1.57
CA ALA A 24 -6.25 7.41 1.97
C ALA A 24 -5.26 8.22 2.83
N VAL A 25 -4.55 7.59 3.76
CA VAL A 25 -3.52 8.27 4.57
C VAL A 25 -2.40 8.82 3.70
N TYR A 26 -1.90 8.04 2.72
CA TYR A 26 -0.90 8.53 1.78
C TYR A 26 -1.46 9.56 0.80
N GLY A 27 -2.72 9.43 0.40
CA GLY A 27 -3.42 10.45 -0.39
C GLY A 27 -3.57 11.77 0.37
N GLY A 28 -3.93 11.71 1.66
CA GLY A 28 -3.98 12.88 2.53
C GLY A 28 -2.63 13.57 2.69
N LEU A 29 -1.56 12.78 2.84
CA LEU A 29 -0.21 13.32 2.83
C LEU A 29 0.09 14.06 1.53
N CYS A 30 -0.17 13.45 0.37
CA CYS A 30 0.02 14.06 -0.94
C CYS A 30 -0.77 15.37 -1.09
N ALA A 31 -2.05 15.37 -0.73
CA ALA A 31 -2.91 16.56 -0.79
C ALA A 31 -2.39 17.69 0.10
N THR A 32 -1.90 17.37 1.31
CA THR A 32 -1.35 18.38 2.21
C THR A 32 0.00 18.92 1.74
N LEU A 33 0.81 18.11 1.01
CA LEU A 33 2.06 18.58 0.40
C LEU A 33 1.80 19.62 -0.70
N VAL A 34 0.74 19.45 -1.48
CA VAL A 34 0.31 20.44 -2.48
C VAL A 34 -0.15 21.73 -1.83
N ALA A 35 -0.96 21.62 -0.78
CA ALA A 35 -1.54 22.78 -0.10
C ALA A 35 -0.51 23.57 0.75
N ALA A 36 0.46 22.88 1.35
CA ALA A 36 1.44 23.47 2.26
C ALA A 36 2.82 22.81 2.07
N PRO A 37 3.60 23.23 1.09
CA PRO A 37 4.91 22.63 0.79
C PRO A 37 5.96 22.87 1.90
N ARG A 38 5.78 23.92 2.72
CA ARG A 38 6.67 24.18 3.86
C ARG A 38 6.58 23.08 4.89
N GLY A 39 7.72 22.50 5.30
CA GLY A 39 7.77 21.36 6.22
C GLY A 39 7.41 20.01 5.59
N ALA A 40 7.30 19.93 4.25
CA ALA A 40 6.98 18.71 3.52
C ALA A 40 7.86 17.53 3.92
N VAL A 41 9.18 17.73 3.98
CA VAL A 41 10.15 16.67 4.36
C VAL A 41 9.81 16.09 5.72
N LEU A 42 9.54 16.96 6.70
CA LEU A 42 9.27 16.53 8.07
C LEU A 42 7.95 15.77 8.15
N ARG A 43 6.89 16.23 7.48
CA ARG A 43 5.60 15.54 7.42
C ARG A 43 5.71 14.18 6.75
N VAL A 44 6.42 14.11 5.62
CA VAL A 44 6.67 12.84 4.88
C VAL A 44 7.45 11.87 5.77
N ALA A 45 8.54 12.32 6.39
CA ALA A 45 9.35 11.51 7.29
C ALA A 45 8.52 11.01 8.49
N THR A 46 7.70 11.87 9.07
CA THR A 46 6.85 11.53 10.21
C THR A 46 5.81 10.46 9.85
N VAL A 47 5.04 10.65 8.76
CA VAL A 47 4.02 9.67 8.34
C VAL A 47 4.63 8.35 7.93
N SER A 48 5.69 8.38 7.12
CA SER A 48 6.32 7.15 6.62
C SER A 48 7.12 6.42 7.72
N GLY A 49 7.80 7.15 8.59
CA GLY A 49 8.50 6.59 9.74
C GLY A 49 7.53 5.99 10.76
N ALA A 50 6.41 6.66 11.05
CA ALA A 50 5.36 6.12 11.89
C ALA A 50 4.69 4.89 11.25
N ALA A 51 4.52 4.87 9.92
CA ALA A 51 4.00 3.70 9.22
C ALA A 51 4.96 2.50 9.33
N LEU A 52 6.28 2.72 9.20
CA LEU A 52 7.27 1.66 9.44
C LEU A 52 7.17 1.13 10.88
N LEU A 53 7.07 2.01 11.86
CA LEU A 53 6.87 1.62 13.25
C LEU A 53 5.56 0.83 13.42
N GLY A 54 4.48 1.24 12.78
CA GLY A 54 3.21 0.52 12.76
C GLY A 54 3.33 -0.90 12.20
N VAL A 55 4.09 -1.08 11.12
CA VAL A 55 4.40 -2.41 10.55
C VAL A 55 5.14 -3.28 11.57
N ILE A 56 6.15 -2.73 12.25
CA ILE A 56 6.93 -3.45 13.27
C ILE A 56 6.04 -3.83 14.46
N VAL A 57 5.25 -2.90 14.96
CA VAL A 57 4.31 -3.14 16.08
C VAL A 57 3.28 -4.21 15.72
N ALA A 58 2.69 -4.14 14.53
CA ALA A 58 1.74 -5.14 14.04
C ALA A 58 2.37 -6.54 14.00
N TYR A 59 3.60 -6.63 13.54
CA TYR A 59 4.34 -7.89 13.50
C TYR A 59 4.60 -8.45 14.90
N LEU A 60 5.16 -7.64 15.79
CA LEU A 60 5.49 -8.07 17.16
C LEU A 60 4.24 -8.47 17.94
N SER A 61 3.15 -7.71 17.77
CA SER A 61 1.87 -7.98 18.44
C SER A 61 1.04 -9.09 17.80
N ALA A 62 1.40 -9.55 16.60
CA ALA A 62 0.60 -10.53 15.83
C ALA A 62 0.38 -11.87 16.55
N ARG A 63 1.26 -12.23 17.49
CA ARG A 63 1.15 -13.43 18.32
C ARG A 63 0.29 -13.21 19.57
N LEU A 64 0.23 -11.98 20.07
CA LEU A 64 -0.43 -11.65 21.33
C LEU A 64 -1.86 -11.18 21.10
N VAL A 65 -2.10 -10.49 19.99
CA VAL A 65 -3.32 -9.75 19.70
C VAL A 65 -3.99 -10.31 18.45
N GLY A 66 -5.31 -10.52 18.50
CA GLY A 66 -6.10 -10.96 17.36
C GLY A 66 -6.15 -9.92 16.24
N ARG A 67 -6.42 -10.38 15.02
CA ARG A 67 -6.42 -9.52 13.81
C ARG A 67 -7.45 -8.41 13.90
N ARG A 68 -8.62 -8.72 14.46
CA ARG A 68 -9.69 -7.74 14.67
C ARG A 68 -9.23 -6.62 15.60
N LEU A 69 -8.64 -6.97 16.76
CA LEU A 69 -8.21 -5.96 17.73
C LEU A 69 -7.06 -5.09 17.17
N GLN A 70 -6.12 -5.67 16.43
CA GLN A 70 -5.10 -4.92 15.71
C GLN A 70 -5.71 -3.95 14.70
N GLY A 71 -6.71 -4.40 13.92
CA GLY A 71 -7.42 -3.57 12.94
C GLY A 71 -8.20 -2.44 13.59
N VAL A 72 -8.91 -2.71 14.68
CA VAL A 72 -9.63 -1.69 15.46
C VAL A 72 -8.67 -0.67 16.06
N ALA A 73 -7.58 -1.11 16.67
CA ALA A 73 -6.57 -0.21 17.21
C ALA A 73 -5.96 0.68 16.12
N ALA A 74 -5.66 0.10 14.96
CA ALA A 74 -5.18 0.86 13.82
C ALA A 74 -6.20 1.89 13.32
N ALA A 75 -7.48 1.51 13.24
CA ALA A 75 -8.56 2.42 12.86
C ALA A 75 -8.70 3.59 13.86
N LEU A 76 -8.65 3.30 15.15
CA LEU A 76 -8.68 4.35 16.19
C LEU A 76 -7.49 5.30 16.11
N LEU A 77 -6.30 4.81 15.80
CA LEU A 77 -5.13 5.67 15.56
C LEU A 77 -5.34 6.59 14.36
N VAL A 78 -5.92 6.07 13.26
CA VAL A 78 -6.23 6.89 12.09
C VAL A 78 -7.34 7.91 12.38
N VAL A 79 -8.38 7.52 13.14
CA VAL A 79 -9.42 8.46 13.61
C VAL A 79 -8.80 9.59 14.42
N ALA A 80 -7.98 9.26 15.42
CA ALA A 80 -7.30 10.24 16.24
C ALA A 80 -6.41 11.18 15.39
N GLY A 81 -5.67 10.59 14.43
CA GLY A 81 -4.87 11.36 13.47
C GLY A 81 -5.73 12.28 12.60
N GLY A 82 -6.86 11.78 12.12
CA GLY A 82 -7.81 12.55 11.30
C GLY A 82 -8.43 13.73 12.04
N VAL A 83 -8.68 13.60 13.34
CA VAL A 83 -9.21 14.68 14.19
C VAL A 83 -8.12 15.67 14.60
N LEU A 84 -6.96 15.19 14.99
CA LEU A 84 -5.88 16.05 15.52
C LEU A 84 -5.19 16.87 14.44
N THR A 85 -5.06 16.35 13.21
CA THR A 85 -4.36 17.08 12.13
C THR A 85 -4.95 18.45 11.81
N PRO A 86 -6.27 18.63 11.63
CA PRO A 86 -6.86 19.94 11.36
C PRO A 86 -6.90 20.87 12.58
N LEU A 87 -6.76 20.34 13.80
CA LEU A 87 -6.81 21.12 15.04
C LEU A 87 -5.44 21.69 15.42
N ALA A 88 -4.37 21.12 14.93
CA ALA A 88 -3.01 21.50 15.31
C ALA A 88 -2.43 22.54 14.34
N ALA A 89 -1.60 23.44 14.86
CA ALA A 89 -0.89 24.42 14.05
C ALA A 89 0.09 23.71 13.09
N PRO A 90 0.21 24.16 11.82
CA PRO A 90 0.82 23.38 10.75
C PRO A 90 2.33 23.12 10.86
N ILE A 91 3.05 23.80 11.73
CA ILE A 91 4.54 23.80 11.75
C ILE A 91 5.15 23.37 13.09
N HIS A 92 4.36 23.30 14.15
CA HIS A 92 4.88 22.91 15.47
C HIS A 92 4.75 21.39 15.69
N TRP A 93 5.57 20.84 16.60
CA TRP A 93 5.55 19.40 16.93
C TRP A 93 4.14 18.83 17.21
N PRO A 94 3.18 19.57 17.80
CA PRO A 94 1.80 19.08 17.93
C PRO A 94 1.12 18.85 16.57
N GLY A 95 1.47 19.62 15.53
CA GLY A 95 0.94 19.46 14.18
C GLY A 95 1.42 18.18 13.47
N LEU A 96 2.48 17.54 13.98
CA LEU A 96 2.99 16.27 13.45
C LEU A 96 2.35 15.05 14.13
N LEU A 97 1.74 15.22 15.30
CA LEU A 97 1.15 14.12 16.07
C LEU A 97 0.00 13.46 15.31
N GLY A 98 -0.90 14.24 14.72
CA GLY A 98 -2.02 13.72 13.92
C GLY A 98 -1.55 12.86 12.75
N PRO A 99 -0.71 13.38 11.84
CA PRO A 99 -0.11 12.62 10.74
C PRO A 99 0.68 11.38 11.22
N ALA A 100 1.40 11.47 12.34
CA ALA A 100 2.12 10.33 12.92
C ALA A 100 1.17 9.21 13.35
N LEU A 101 0.09 9.52 14.05
CA LEU A 101 -0.91 8.54 14.47
C LEU A 101 -1.59 7.89 13.26
N ALA A 102 -1.96 8.68 12.25
CA ALA A 102 -2.53 8.16 11.02
C ALA A 102 -1.54 7.24 10.27
N GLY A 103 -0.27 7.63 10.18
CA GLY A 103 0.80 6.83 9.61
C GLY A 103 0.98 5.51 10.36
N LEU A 104 1.03 5.53 11.69
CA LEU A 104 1.14 4.34 12.54
C LEU A 104 -0.02 3.37 12.26
N GLY A 105 -1.25 3.86 12.25
CA GLY A 105 -2.43 3.06 11.94
C GLY A 105 -2.39 2.45 10.54
N ALA A 106 -2.02 3.24 9.52
CA ALA A 106 -1.84 2.77 8.16
C ALA A 106 -0.77 1.68 8.06
N GLY A 107 0.33 1.81 8.80
CA GLY A 107 1.39 0.80 8.90
C GLY A 107 0.89 -0.52 9.46
N VAL A 108 0.12 -0.49 10.56
CA VAL A 108 -0.51 -1.69 11.13
C VAL A 108 -1.41 -2.37 10.10
N LEU A 109 -2.26 -1.63 9.40
CA LEU A 109 -3.17 -2.17 8.38
C LEU A 109 -2.43 -2.78 7.18
N THR A 110 -1.25 -2.29 6.84
CA THR A 110 -0.40 -2.85 5.78
C THR A 110 -0.04 -4.33 6.04
N ILE A 111 0.05 -4.74 7.31
CA ILE A 111 0.29 -6.13 7.72
C ILE A 111 -1.03 -6.88 7.98
N VAL A 112 -1.95 -6.27 8.72
CA VAL A 112 -3.17 -6.93 9.19
C VAL A 112 -4.08 -7.30 8.03
N ALA A 113 -4.28 -6.40 7.06
CA ALA A 113 -5.20 -6.64 5.96
C ALA A 113 -4.80 -7.83 5.06
N PRO A 114 -3.57 -7.96 4.55
CA PRO A 114 -3.17 -9.12 3.76
C PRO A 114 -3.10 -10.41 4.57
N LEU A 115 -2.71 -10.37 5.85
CA LEU A 115 -2.74 -11.56 6.71
C LEU A 115 -4.18 -12.03 6.91
N LEU A 116 -5.09 -11.13 7.24
CA LEU A 116 -6.51 -11.45 7.41
C LEU A 116 -7.10 -12.00 6.11
N ALA A 117 -6.76 -11.40 4.96
CA ALA A 117 -7.20 -11.89 3.65
C ALA A 117 -6.80 -13.35 3.40
N ARG A 118 -5.61 -13.75 3.85
CA ARG A 118 -5.12 -15.13 3.74
C ARG A 118 -5.77 -16.08 4.73
N GLU A 119 -6.03 -15.60 5.93
CA GLU A 119 -6.59 -16.39 7.03
C GLU A 119 -8.12 -16.59 6.90
N LEU A 120 -8.81 -15.79 6.07
CA LEU A 120 -10.28 -15.84 5.93
C LEU A 120 -10.79 -16.72 4.80
N ALA A 121 -10.02 -17.05 3.78
CA ALA A 121 -10.58 -17.70 2.59
C ALA A 121 -9.62 -18.67 1.92
N ALA A 122 -9.75 -19.98 2.22
CA ALA A 122 -8.94 -21.02 1.61
C ALA A 122 -9.27 -21.24 0.12
N ASN A 123 -10.54 -21.47 -0.19
CA ASN A 123 -10.98 -21.78 -1.57
C ASN A 123 -11.05 -20.54 -2.47
N SER A 124 -11.16 -19.35 -1.90
CA SER A 124 -11.22 -18.06 -2.62
C SER A 124 -9.98 -17.20 -2.41
N ARG A 125 -8.86 -17.77 -1.97
CA ARG A 125 -7.61 -17.07 -1.63
C ARG A 125 -7.19 -16.02 -2.65
N HIS A 126 -7.16 -16.41 -3.93
CA HIS A 126 -6.76 -15.51 -5.00
C HIS A 126 -7.71 -14.31 -5.17
N GLN A 127 -9.00 -14.51 -4.86
CA GLN A 127 -10.01 -13.46 -4.97
C GLN A 127 -9.93 -12.48 -3.79
N VAL A 128 -9.68 -13.00 -2.58
CA VAL A 128 -9.63 -12.20 -1.35
C VAL A 128 -8.27 -11.53 -1.17
N ALA A 129 -7.19 -12.24 -1.47
CA ALA A 129 -5.83 -11.68 -1.41
C ALA A 129 -5.64 -10.46 -2.35
N GLY A 130 -6.29 -10.48 -3.53
CA GLY A 130 -6.30 -9.35 -4.44
C GLY A 130 -7.00 -8.11 -3.90
N SER A 131 -7.89 -8.26 -2.91
CA SER A 131 -8.71 -7.16 -2.40
C SER A 131 -7.90 -6.03 -1.75
N THR A 132 -6.79 -6.32 -1.09
CA THR A 132 -5.88 -5.30 -0.56
C THR A 132 -5.21 -4.49 -1.67
N GLY A 133 -5.02 -5.12 -2.84
CA GLY A 133 -4.36 -4.52 -4.00
C GLY A 133 -5.18 -3.39 -4.63
N PHE A 134 -6.49 -3.55 -4.78
CA PHE A 134 -7.32 -2.51 -5.35
C PHE A 134 -7.80 -1.47 -4.31
N GLY A 135 -7.84 -1.84 -3.03
CA GLY A 135 -8.22 -0.90 -1.98
C GLY A 135 -7.28 0.30 -1.89
N LEU A 136 -5.98 0.08 -1.96
CA LEU A 136 -4.99 1.14 -1.84
C LEU A 136 -5.15 2.26 -2.89
N PRO A 137 -5.22 1.99 -4.21
CA PRO A 137 -5.44 3.04 -5.19
C PRO A 137 -6.83 3.69 -5.05
N LEU A 138 -7.87 2.95 -4.66
CA LEU A 138 -9.19 3.53 -4.40
C LEU A 138 -9.15 4.56 -3.27
N GLY A 139 -8.52 4.24 -2.15
CA GLY A 139 -8.41 5.15 -1.02
C GLY A 139 -7.58 6.39 -1.34
N LEU A 140 -6.46 6.20 -2.03
CA LEU A 140 -5.63 7.30 -2.50
C LEU A 140 -6.43 8.21 -3.44
N GLY A 141 -7.10 7.64 -4.44
CA GLY A 141 -7.88 8.39 -5.42
C GLY A 141 -9.05 9.14 -4.79
N ALA A 142 -9.83 8.49 -3.92
CA ALA A 142 -10.93 9.12 -3.22
C ALA A 142 -10.46 10.33 -2.40
N THR A 143 -9.31 10.23 -1.75
CA THR A 143 -8.75 11.33 -0.94
C THR A 143 -8.31 12.51 -1.81
N GLN A 144 -7.76 12.25 -3.01
CA GLN A 144 -7.43 13.34 -3.94
C GLN A 144 -8.69 14.05 -4.44
N LEU A 145 -9.77 13.30 -4.72
CA LEU A 145 -11.05 13.91 -5.12
C LEU A 145 -11.66 14.77 -4.00
N VAL A 146 -11.53 14.33 -2.74
CA VAL A 146 -11.92 15.14 -1.56
C VAL A 146 -11.05 16.40 -1.46
N ALA A 147 -9.75 16.31 -1.74
CA ALA A 147 -8.87 17.49 -1.74
C ALA A 147 -9.25 18.49 -2.84
N VAL A 148 -9.59 18.01 -4.04
CA VAL A 148 -10.11 18.87 -5.13
C VAL A 148 -11.42 19.53 -4.72
N ALA A 149 -12.33 18.78 -4.08
CA ALA A 149 -13.58 19.34 -3.58
C ALA A 149 -13.34 20.42 -2.50
N ALA A 150 -12.36 20.21 -1.59
CA ALA A 150 -11.98 21.22 -0.60
C ALA A 150 -11.53 22.52 -1.25
N VAL A 151 -10.68 22.42 -2.29
CA VAL A 151 -10.24 23.59 -3.06
C VAL A 151 -11.40 24.29 -3.76
N ALA A 152 -12.33 23.53 -4.33
CA ALA A 152 -13.50 24.07 -5.05
C ALA A 152 -14.44 24.85 -4.14
N VAL A 153 -14.53 24.48 -2.85
CA VAL A 153 -15.37 25.19 -1.84
C VAL A 153 -14.53 26.13 -0.95
N GLU A 154 -13.31 26.44 -1.34
CA GLU A 154 -12.38 27.34 -0.66
C GLU A 154 -12.08 26.97 0.80
N LEU A 155 -12.21 25.70 1.14
CA LEU A 155 -11.85 25.18 2.46
C LEU A 155 -10.38 24.75 2.51
N PRO A 156 -9.69 24.94 3.65
CA PRO A 156 -8.38 24.36 3.83
C PRO A 156 -8.41 22.85 3.65
N VAL A 157 -7.57 22.34 2.75
CA VAL A 157 -7.51 20.91 2.36
C VAL A 157 -7.41 20.01 3.60
N GLU A 158 -6.60 20.40 4.57
CA GLU A 158 -6.39 19.63 5.81
C GLU A 158 -7.68 19.48 6.62
N ARG A 159 -8.57 20.48 6.61
CA ARG A 159 -9.83 20.47 7.37
C ARG A 159 -10.90 19.54 6.79
N LEU A 160 -10.80 19.17 5.53
CA LEU A 160 -11.77 18.26 4.90
C LEU A 160 -11.17 16.86 4.72
N VAL A 161 -9.95 16.77 4.26
CA VAL A 161 -9.28 15.49 3.92
C VAL A 161 -9.08 14.61 5.16
N TRP A 162 -8.48 15.15 6.21
CA TRP A 162 -8.13 14.33 7.37
C TRP A 162 -9.34 13.81 8.17
N PRO A 163 -10.40 14.61 8.44
CA PRO A 163 -11.62 14.07 9.04
C PRO A 163 -12.31 13.01 8.17
N THR A 164 -12.28 13.16 6.83
CA THR A 164 -12.82 12.14 5.92
C THR A 164 -12.06 10.84 6.04
N ILE A 165 -10.72 10.88 6.16
CA ILE A 165 -9.90 9.70 6.42
C ILE A 165 -10.27 9.07 7.78
N GLY A 166 -10.47 9.88 8.80
CA GLY A 166 -10.94 9.43 10.11
C GLY A 166 -12.32 8.76 10.04
N ALA A 167 -13.26 9.33 9.29
CA ALA A 167 -14.59 8.73 9.07
C ALA A 167 -14.50 7.40 8.33
N LEU A 168 -13.64 7.30 7.30
CA LEU A 168 -13.37 6.03 6.61
C LEU A 168 -12.80 4.98 7.57
N ALA A 169 -11.97 5.40 8.53
CA ALA A 169 -11.37 4.49 9.50
C ALA A 169 -12.41 3.81 10.41
N LEU A 170 -13.52 4.46 10.71
CA LEU A 170 -14.60 3.85 11.49
C LEU A 170 -15.19 2.62 10.81
N LEU A 171 -15.22 2.58 9.47
CA LEU A 171 -15.70 1.44 8.71
C LEU A 171 -14.76 0.22 8.82
N VAL A 172 -13.49 0.44 9.08
CA VAL A 172 -12.51 -0.66 9.26
C VAL A 172 -12.70 -1.37 10.60
N GLY A 173 -13.34 -0.74 11.57
CA GLY A 173 -13.71 -1.37 12.85
C GLY A 173 -14.64 -2.60 12.73
N ILE A 174 -15.23 -2.83 11.53
CA ILE A 174 -16.09 -3.99 11.22
C ILE A 174 -15.27 -5.26 10.87
N LEU A 175 -13.94 -5.19 10.84
CA LEU A 175 -13.10 -6.34 10.51
C LEU A 175 -13.43 -7.57 11.38
N PRO A 176 -13.63 -8.75 10.76
CA PRO A 176 -13.88 -9.98 11.49
C PRO A 176 -12.59 -10.49 12.17
N GLU A 177 -12.75 -11.34 13.18
CA GLU A 177 -11.60 -12.04 13.74
C GLU A 177 -11.19 -13.20 12.83
N SER A 178 -9.88 -13.50 12.82
CA SER A 178 -9.33 -14.60 12.03
C SER A 178 -9.66 -15.97 12.65
N PRO A 179 -10.30 -16.89 11.93
CA PRO A 179 -10.50 -18.26 12.39
C PRO A 179 -9.18 -18.99 12.68
N VAL A 180 -8.17 -18.81 11.84
CA VAL A 180 -6.84 -19.42 12.02
C VAL A 180 -6.18 -18.91 13.30
N TRP A 181 -6.25 -17.60 13.57
CA TRP A 181 -5.71 -17.04 14.79
C TRP A 181 -6.44 -17.58 16.03
N LEU A 182 -7.76 -17.69 15.97
CA LEU A 182 -8.58 -18.28 17.06
C LEU A 182 -8.20 -19.75 17.31
N ALA A 183 -8.03 -20.54 16.26
CA ALA A 183 -7.63 -21.95 16.35
C ALA A 183 -6.22 -22.13 16.95
N THR A 184 -5.30 -21.19 16.70
CA THR A 184 -3.93 -21.27 17.18
C THR A 184 -3.70 -20.71 18.58
N HIS A 185 -4.53 -19.75 19.02
CA HIS A 185 -4.31 -19.00 20.27
C HIS A 185 -5.48 -19.08 21.25
N ARG A 186 -6.62 -19.64 20.84
CA ARG A 186 -7.81 -19.81 21.66
C ARG A 186 -8.31 -21.26 21.53
N THR A 187 -9.58 -21.48 21.25
CA THR A 187 -10.19 -22.80 21.12
C THR A 187 -10.72 -23.04 19.71
N MET A 188 -10.75 -24.30 19.29
CA MET A 188 -11.35 -24.69 18.00
C MET A 188 -12.83 -24.33 17.92
N GLU A 189 -13.56 -24.42 19.03
CA GLU A 189 -14.98 -24.05 19.09
C GLU A 189 -15.18 -22.57 18.73
N ARG A 190 -14.35 -21.65 19.26
CA ARG A 190 -14.41 -20.24 18.90
C ARG A 190 -14.04 -19.98 17.44
N SER A 191 -13.07 -20.74 16.93
CA SER A 191 -12.70 -20.71 15.52
C SER A 191 -13.87 -21.15 14.65
N TYR A 192 -14.47 -22.30 14.96
CA TYR A 192 -15.63 -22.81 14.23
C TYR A 192 -16.84 -21.86 14.31
N ALA A 193 -17.15 -21.32 15.49
CA ALA A 193 -18.21 -20.33 15.65
C ALA A 193 -17.94 -19.05 14.81
N ALA A 194 -16.70 -18.61 14.69
CA ALA A 194 -16.34 -17.49 13.82
C ALA A 194 -16.55 -17.84 12.34
N MET A 195 -16.17 -19.05 11.91
CA MET A 195 -16.41 -19.53 10.54
C MET A 195 -17.90 -19.64 10.23
N VAL A 196 -18.70 -20.18 11.14
CA VAL A 196 -20.16 -20.26 10.96
C VAL A 196 -20.79 -18.89 10.79
N ARG A 197 -20.35 -17.90 11.55
CA ARG A 197 -20.82 -16.50 11.41
C ARG A 197 -20.41 -15.88 10.06
N LEU A 198 -19.24 -16.24 9.54
CA LEU A 198 -18.70 -15.69 8.29
C LEU A 198 -19.28 -16.40 7.06
N PHE A 199 -19.34 -17.73 7.09
CA PHE A 199 -19.60 -18.55 5.91
C PHE A 199 -20.92 -19.34 6.00
N GLY A 200 -21.45 -19.60 7.21
CA GLY A 200 -22.55 -20.53 7.49
C GLY A 200 -22.02 -21.92 7.84
N THR A 201 -22.93 -22.78 8.28
CA THR A 201 -22.58 -24.11 8.85
C THR A 201 -21.94 -25.04 7.82
N LEU A 202 -22.49 -25.11 6.61
CA LEU A 202 -22.00 -26.02 5.57
C LEU A 202 -20.58 -25.62 5.10
N GLU A 203 -20.39 -24.37 4.73
CA GLU A 203 -19.07 -23.90 4.28
C GLU A 203 -18.05 -23.88 5.41
N ALA A 204 -18.47 -23.62 6.66
CA ALA A 204 -17.61 -23.70 7.83
C ALA A 204 -17.05 -25.11 8.06
N SER A 205 -17.84 -26.16 7.80
CA SER A 205 -17.36 -27.54 7.91
C SER A 205 -16.34 -27.91 6.83
N ILE A 206 -16.51 -27.40 5.61
CA ILE A 206 -15.55 -27.60 4.51
C ILE A 206 -14.22 -26.85 4.78
N GLU A 207 -14.31 -25.64 5.34
CA GLU A 207 -13.13 -24.82 5.65
C GLU A 207 -12.40 -25.28 6.93
N LEU A 208 -13.01 -26.16 7.73
CA LEU A 208 -12.44 -26.64 9.00
C LEU A 208 -11.11 -27.37 8.79
N ASP A 209 -11.03 -28.25 7.80
CA ASP A 209 -9.81 -29.00 7.48
C ASP A 209 -8.67 -28.07 7.11
N TRP A 210 -8.97 -27.01 6.37
CA TRP A 210 -7.96 -26.00 6.04
C TRP A 210 -7.50 -25.21 7.28
N VAL A 211 -8.40 -24.86 8.19
CA VAL A 211 -8.02 -24.17 9.43
C VAL A 211 -7.16 -25.06 10.32
N LEU A 212 -7.45 -26.36 10.38
CA LEU A 212 -6.62 -27.35 11.07
C LEU A 212 -5.22 -27.43 10.46
N MET A 213 -5.13 -27.57 9.14
CA MET A 213 -3.86 -27.57 8.43
C MET A 213 -3.07 -26.25 8.63
N ALA A 214 -3.74 -25.11 8.57
CA ALA A 214 -3.12 -23.80 8.80
C ALA A 214 -2.64 -23.63 10.25
N ARG A 215 -3.35 -24.20 11.22
CA ARG A 215 -2.95 -24.23 12.64
C ARG A 215 -1.68 -25.07 12.82
N ASP A 216 -1.64 -26.25 12.21
CA ASP A 216 -0.51 -27.18 12.34
C ASP A 216 0.73 -26.57 11.65
N MET A 217 0.59 -25.98 10.47
CA MET A 217 1.64 -25.20 9.83
C MET A 217 2.12 -24.03 10.69
N ALA A 218 1.22 -23.31 11.36
CA ALA A 218 1.59 -22.22 12.27
C ALA A 218 2.33 -22.71 13.51
N ALA A 219 2.04 -23.93 13.98
CA ALA A 219 2.76 -24.57 15.09
C ALA A 219 4.18 -24.98 14.67
N GLU A 220 4.35 -25.44 13.44
CA GLU A 220 5.63 -25.77 12.86
C GLU A 220 6.48 -24.52 12.60
N GLU A 221 5.88 -23.44 12.09
CA GLU A 221 6.51 -22.13 11.90
C GLU A 221 7.03 -21.53 13.22
N ARG A 222 6.39 -21.81 14.37
CA ARG A 222 6.90 -21.40 15.69
C ARG A 222 8.23 -22.03 16.07
N ARG A 223 8.55 -23.21 15.52
CA ARG A 223 9.82 -23.93 15.70
C ARG A 223 10.92 -23.38 14.81
N LEU A 224 10.56 -22.77 13.67
CA LEU A 224 11.49 -22.18 12.72
C LEU A 224 12.06 -20.86 13.29
N ARG A 225 13.37 -20.71 13.19
CA ARG A 225 14.08 -19.48 13.61
C ARG A 225 14.32 -18.62 12.38
N TRP A 226 14.44 -17.33 12.55
CA TRP A 226 14.85 -16.38 11.50
C TRP A 226 16.14 -16.82 10.77
N ARG A 227 16.97 -17.65 11.42
CA ARG A 227 18.17 -18.25 10.82
C ARG A 227 17.84 -19.17 9.64
N ASP A 228 16.67 -19.80 9.64
CA ASP A 228 16.27 -20.76 8.60
C ASP A 228 15.96 -20.05 7.27
N LEU A 229 15.62 -18.76 7.31
CA LEU A 229 15.52 -17.92 6.11
C LEU A 229 16.88 -17.72 5.40
N ARG A 230 17.99 -17.98 6.10
CA ARG A 230 19.36 -17.91 5.56
C ARG A 230 19.86 -19.20 4.96
N LEU A 231 19.09 -20.29 5.00
CA LEU A 231 19.44 -21.55 4.36
C LEU A 231 19.67 -21.31 2.85
N PRO A 232 20.66 -22.01 2.24
CA PRO A 232 21.08 -21.76 0.85
C PRO A 232 19.92 -21.76 -0.15
N GLY A 233 18.97 -22.70 -0.02
CA GLY A 233 17.78 -22.79 -0.86
C GLY A 233 16.79 -21.63 -0.64
N MET A 234 16.67 -21.14 0.60
CA MET A 234 15.75 -20.06 0.95
C MET A 234 16.33 -18.67 0.72
N LYS A 235 17.65 -18.52 0.81
CA LYS A 235 18.33 -17.23 0.65
C LYS A 235 17.98 -16.55 -0.67
N ARG A 236 17.92 -17.31 -1.76
CA ARG A 236 17.58 -16.78 -3.09
C ARG A 236 16.13 -16.28 -3.16
N THR A 237 15.19 -17.09 -2.67
CA THR A 237 13.76 -16.75 -2.65
C THR A 237 13.50 -15.52 -1.78
N VAL A 238 14.11 -15.45 -0.59
CA VAL A 238 14.01 -14.29 0.31
C VAL A 238 14.63 -13.06 -0.33
N THR A 239 15.79 -13.18 -0.98
CA THR A 239 16.43 -12.07 -1.68
C THR A 239 15.58 -11.58 -2.85
N ALA A 240 15.06 -12.50 -3.67
CA ALA A 240 14.14 -12.13 -4.76
C ALA A 240 12.88 -11.43 -4.24
N GLY A 241 12.29 -11.92 -3.15
CA GLY A 241 11.16 -11.28 -2.49
C GLY A 241 11.48 -9.90 -1.94
N ALA A 242 12.66 -9.72 -1.35
CA ALA A 242 13.13 -8.43 -0.86
C ALA A 242 13.35 -7.44 -2.02
N VAL A 243 14.00 -7.86 -3.10
CA VAL A 243 14.20 -7.04 -4.30
C VAL A 243 12.85 -6.63 -4.91
N LEU A 244 11.91 -7.56 -5.05
CA LEU A 244 10.59 -7.25 -5.58
C LEU A 244 9.77 -6.34 -4.64
N ALA A 245 9.94 -6.47 -3.33
CA ALA A 245 9.33 -5.54 -2.37
C ALA A 245 9.91 -4.13 -2.51
N LEU A 246 11.23 -4.02 -2.66
CA LEU A 246 11.92 -2.75 -2.93
C LEU A 246 11.45 -2.15 -4.25
N VAL A 247 11.41 -2.92 -5.32
CA VAL A 247 10.95 -2.47 -6.63
C VAL A 247 9.49 -2.02 -6.60
N ARG A 248 8.64 -2.70 -5.84
CA ARG A 248 7.24 -2.31 -5.67
C ARG A 248 7.07 -0.97 -4.99
N GLU A 249 7.88 -0.68 -3.99
CA GLU A 249 7.78 0.55 -3.19
C GLU A 249 8.71 1.64 -3.71
N ALA A 250 9.74 1.26 -4.44
CA ALA A 250 10.81 2.14 -4.82
C ALA A 250 10.43 3.15 -5.87
N PRO A 251 10.68 3.50 -6.93
CA PRO A 251 10.62 4.87 -7.43
C PRO A 251 9.23 5.34 -7.81
N LEU A 252 8.32 4.45 -8.10
CA LEU A 252 7.12 4.76 -8.86
C LEU A 252 5.98 5.42 -8.09
N GLY A 253 5.50 4.74 -7.04
CA GLY A 253 4.39 5.28 -6.23
C GLY A 253 4.79 6.54 -5.49
N LEU A 254 6.07 6.69 -5.25
CA LEU A 254 6.64 7.69 -4.38
C LEU A 254 7.11 8.91 -5.15
N ALA A 255 7.69 8.70 -6.32
CA ALA A 255 7.95 9.80 -7.25
C ALA A 255 6.64 10.49 -7.64
N ALA A 256 5.57 9.74 -7.89
CA ALA A 256 4.25 10.31 -8.16
C ALA A 256 3.67 11.08 -6.97
N LEU A 257 3.82 10.57 -5.74
CA LEU A 257 3.27 11.22 -4.54
C LEU A 257 4.00 12.52 -4.14
N VAL A 258 5.30 12.61 -4.41
CA VAL A 258 6.12 13.77 -4.04
C VAL A 258 6.40 14.65 -5.25
N LEU A 259 6.79 14.05 -6.38
CA LEU A 259 7.23 14.76 -7.56
C LEU A 259 6.08 15.44 -8.31
N VAL A 260 4.95 14.76 -8.46
CA VAL A 260 3.76 15.32 -9.13
C VAL A 260 3.27 16.59 -8.45
N PRO A 261 3.06 16.62 -7.11
CA PRO A 261 2.72 17.84 -6.40
C PRO A 261 3.77 18.94 -6.52
N ALA A 262 5.05 18.57 -6.46
CA ALA A 262 6.16 19.54 -6.52
C ALA A 262 6.27 20.20 -7.89
N VAL A 263 6.26 19.41 -8.98
CA VAL A 263 6.31 19.94 -10.35
C VAL A 263 5.06 20.74 -10.68
N ALA A 264 3.88 20.26 -10.30
CA ALA A 264 2.64 20.99 -10.49
C ALA A 264 2.60 22.32 -9.73
N GLY A 265 3.22 22.37 -8.54
CA GLY A 265 3.36 23.59 -7.74
C GLY A 265 4.29 24.65 -8.39
N GLU A 266 5.38 24.21 -9.03
CA GLU A 266 6.31 25.12 -9.75
C GLU A 266 5.74 25.67 -11.06
N LEU A 267 4.80 24.97 -11.70
CA LEU A 267 4.14 25.44 -12.92
C LEU A 267 3.24 26.67 -12.69
N ALA A 268 3.38 27.30 -11.54
CA ALA A 268 2.95 28.68 -11.21
C ALA A 268 1.44 28.94 -11.21
N SER A 269 0.59 27.90 -11.13
CA SER A 269 -0.83 28.15 -10.94
C SER A 269 -1.44 27.18 -9.94
N PRO A 270 -2.17 27.67 -8.92
CA PRO A 270 -2.93 26.81 -8.01
C PRO A 270 -3.90 25.87 -8.77
N ARG A 271 -4.35 26.29 -9.95
CA ARG A 271 -5.19 25.51 -10.85
C ARG A 271 -4.45 24.29 -11.39
N ALA A 272 -3.16 24.41 -11.73
CA ALA A 272 -2.37 23.28 -12.24
C ALA A 272 -2.21 22.17 -11.19
N ALA A 273 -1.96 22.54 -9.94
CA ALA A 273 -1.88 21.61 -8.83
C ALA A 273 -3.23 20.90 -8.59
N THR A 274 -4.34 21.64 -8.63
CA THR A 274 -5.70 21.07 -8.49
C THR A 274 -6.02 20.10 -9.62
N VAL A 275 -5.67 20.44 -10.87
CA VAL A 275 -5.89 19.56 -12.03
C VAL A 275 -5.01 18.31 -11.92
N ALA A 276 -3.76 18.42 -11.47
CA ALA A 276 -2.89 17.26 -11.25
C ALA A 276 -3.46 16.31 -10.17
N LEU A 277 -3.98 16.85 -9.06
CA LEU A 277 -4.67 16.07 -8.03
C LEU A 277 -5.93 15.40 -8.58
N LEU A 278 -6.72 16.09 -9.40
CA LEU A 278 -7.91 15.53 -10.06
C LEU A 278 -7.54 14.35 -10.95
N VAL A 279 -6.53 14.50 -11.81
CA VAL A 279 -6.08 13.43 -12.70
C VAL A 279 -5.52 12.26 -11.91
N LEU A 280 -4.71 12.51 -10.90
CA LEU A 280 -4.20 11.46 -10.01
C LEU A 280 -5.37 10.73 -9.30
N GLY A 281 -6.35 11.49 -8.80
CA GLY A 281 -7.53 10.96 -8.13
C GLY A 281 -8.39 10.09 -9.05
N LEU A 282 -8.72 10.57 -10.23
CA LEU A 282 -9.51 9.84 -11.22
C LEU A 282 -8.78 8.59 -11.72
N THR A 283 -7.47 8.71 -11.99
CA THR A 283 -6.64 7.59 -12.45
C THR A 283 -6.52 6.52 -11.37
N ALA A 284 -6.18 6.89 -10.16
CA ALA A 284 -6.05 5.94 -9.06
C ALA A 284 -7.39 5.25 -8.75
N THR A 285 -8.49 5.98 -8.76
CA THR A 285 -9.84 5.41 -8.59
C THR A 285 -10.20 4.48 -9.74
N GLY A 286 -9.98 4.89 -10.99
CA GLY A 286 -10.24 4.08 -12.17
C GLY A 286 -9.42 2.79 -12.16
N VAL A 287 -8.14 2.86 -11.82
CA VAL A 287 -7.28 1.69 -11.65
C VAL A 287 -7.77 0.79 -10.50
N GLY A 288 -8.18 1.37 -9.38
CA GLY A 288 -8.75 0.61 -8.26
C GLY A 288 -10.00 -0.17 -8.69
N VAL A 289 -10.92 0.48 -9.41
CA VAL A 289 -12.13 -0.16 -9.94
C VAL A 289 -11.78 -1.24 -10.97
N THR A 290 -10.92 -0.96 -11.93
CA THR A 290 -10.54 -1.95 -12.97
C THR A 290 -9.83 -3.16 -12.35
N THR A 291 -8.96 -2.97 -11.36
CA THR A 291 -8.32 -4.08 -10.65
C THR A 291 -9.30 -4.88 -9.79
N ALA A 292 -10.37 -4.25 -9.30
CA ALA A 292 -11.45 -4.93 -8.59
C ALA A 292 -12.31 -5.81 -9.52
N LEU A 293 -12.57 -5.32 -10.74
CA LEU A 293 -13.42 -6.01 -11.74
C LEU A 293 -12.64 -7.09 -12.50
N HIS A 294 -11.41 -6.81 -12.89
CA HIS A 294 -10.58 -7.73 -13.64
C HIS A 294 -9.74 -8.59 -12.71
N ARG A 295 -9.91 -9.90 -12.80
CA ARG A 295 -9.05 -10.88 -12.13
C ARG A 295 -7.73 -10.91 -12.88
N PHE A 296 -6.75 -10.13 -12.44
CA PHE A 296 -5.39 -10.25 -12.96
C PHE A 296 -4.82 -11.62 -12.56
N ARG A 297 -4.98 -12.61 -13.44
CA ARG A 297 -4.44 -13.95 -13.26
C ARG A 297 -2.99 -13.96 -13.75
N GLY A 298 -2.12 -14.45 -12.89
CA GLY A 298 -0.74 -14.82 -13.23
C GLY A 298 0.25 -13.65 -13.19
N PHE A 299 1.43 -14.01 -12.75
CA PHE A 299 2.62 -13.21 -12.87
C PHE A 299 3.08 -13.25 -14.33
N GLY A 300 3.38 -12.07 -14.87
CA GLY A 300 4.18 -11.99 -16.07
C GLY A 300 5.40 -11.14 -15.76
N PHE A 301 6.59 -11.71 -15.80
CA PHE A 301 7.84 -10.95 -15.78
C PHE A 301 7.79 -9.82 -16.83
N ALA A 302 7.22 -10.12 -18.00
CA ALA A 302 6.95 -9.13 -19.03
C ALA A 302 6.12 -7.94 -18.54
N ARG A 303 5.11 -8.17 -17.67
CA ARG A 303 4.30 -7.08 -17.10
C ARG A 303 5.09 -6.22 -16.13
N LEU A 304 5.98 -6.82 -15.34
CA LEU A 304 6.86 -6.08 -14.44
C LEU A 304 7.79 -5.16 -15.25
N ILE A 305 8.44 -5.70 -16.27
CA ILE A 305 9.33 -4.93 -17.15
C ILE A 305 8.56 -3.84 -17.90
N ALA A 306 7.39 -4.15 -18.46
CA ALA A 306 6.54 -3.17 -19.13
C ALA A 306 6.11 -2.05 -18.16
N GLY A 307 5.80 -2.40 -16.90
CA GLY A 307 5.45 -1.42 -15.88
C GLY A 307 6.62 -0.49 -15.54
N LEU A 308 7.82 -1.03 -15.36
CA LEU A 308 9.02 -0.24 -15.10
C LEU A 308 9.41 0.63 -16.31
N ALA A 309 9.29 0.11 -17.52
CA ALA A 309 9.52 0.88 -18.73
C ALA A 309 8.52 2.04 -18.88
N LEU A 310 7.24 1.78 -18.61
CA LEU A 310 6.21 2.84 -18.62
C LEU A 310 6.47 3.89 -17.55
N ALA A 311 6.97 3.48 -16.40
CA ALA A 311 7.35 4.39 -15.35
C ALA A 311 8.55 5.26 -15.73
N LEU A 312 9.55 4.67 -16.36
CA LEU A 312 10.69 5.41 -16.89
C LEU A 312 10.22 6.48 -17.90
N VAL A 313 9.29 6.14 -18.78
CA VAL A 313 8.68 7.13 -19.70
C VAL A 313 7.98 8.23 -18.91
N GLY A 314 7.17 7.89 -17.90
CA GLY A 314 6.49 8.86 -17.05
C GLY A 314 7.46 9.81 -16.32
N LEU A 315 8.53 9.28 -15.73
CA LEU A 315 9.56 10.09 -15.07
C LEU A 315 10.32 10.98 -16.06
N SER A 316 10.60 10.49 -17.26
CA SER A 316 11.25 11.27 -18.33
C SER A 316 10.35 12.42 -18.81
N LEU A 317 9.04 12.17 -18.96
CA LEU A 317 8.06 13.22 -19.28
C LEU A 317 7.96 14.25 -18.14
N MET A 318 8.03 13.82 -16.89
CA MET A 318 8.06 14.72 -15.73
C MET A 318 9.31 15.61 -15.73
N THR A 319 10.46 15.03 -16.05
CA THR A 319 11.72 15.80 -16.22
C THR A 319 11.58 16.80 -17.37
N LEU A 320 11.00 16.39 -18.50
CA LEU A 320 10.78 17.30 -19.63
C LEU A 320 9.81 18.43 -19.26
N ALA A 321 8.78 18.15 -18.48
CA ALA A 321 7.81 19.15 -18.04
C ALA A 321 8.44 20.30 -17.24
N THR A 322 9.54 20.05 -16.52
CA THR A 322 10.26 21.09 -15.77
C THR A 322 11.06 22.05 -16.68
N HIS A 323 11.27 21.71 -17.96
CA HIS A 323 11.99 22.53 -18.93
C HIS A 323 11.06 23.22 -19.94
N VAL A 324 9.79 22.83 -19.98
CA VAL A 324 8.78 23.40 -20.90
C VAL A 324 7.91 24.38 -20.11
N HIS A 325 7.50 25.49 -20.71
CA HIS A 325 6.65 26.51 -20.09
C HIS A 325 5.26 26.53 -20.68
N GLY A 326 4.28 27.00 -19.91
CA GLY A 326 2.91 27.16 -20.36
C GLY A 326 2.08 25.88 -20.40
N GLY A 327 1.07 25.84 -21.26
CA GLY A 327 0.11 24.75 -21.34
C GLY A 327 0.72 23.36 -21.68
N GLY A 328 1.83 23.34 -22.43
CA GLY A 328 2.56 22.12 -22.76
C GLY A 328 3.12 21.39 -21.55
N ALA A 329 3.64 22.13 -20.58
CA ALA A 329 4.12 21.55 -19.32
C ALA A 329 3.01 20.85 -18.54
N LEU A 330 1.82 21.46 -18.47
CA LEU A 330 0.67 20.84 -17.80
C LEU A 330 0.28 19.52 -18.48
N VAL A 331 0.21 19.48 -19.81
CA VAL A 331 -0.09 18.25 -20.54
C VAL A 331 0.94 17.16 -20.24
N LEU A 332 2.22 17.50 -20.21
CA LEU A 332 3.29 16.56 -19.90
C LEU A 332 3.14 16.00 -18.46
N VAL A 333 2.85 16.85 -17.48
CA VAL A 333 2.59 16.42 -16.08
C VAL A 333 1.40 15.48 -16.01
N LEU A 334 0.31 15.77 -16.71
CA LEU A 334 -0.90 14.94 -16.72
C LEU A 334 -0.65 13.57 -17.34
N VAL A 335 0.01 13.53 -18.51
CA VAL A 335 0.37 12.27 -19.18
C VAL A 335 1.36 11.46 -18.33
N ALA A 336 2.36 12.11 -17.75
CA ALA A 336 3.32 11.48 -16.85
C ALA A 336 2.62 10.88 -15.62
N THR A 337 1.71 11.62 -14.99
CA THR A 337 0.95 11.17 -13.81
C THR A 337 0.10 9.95 -14.15
N LEU A 338 -0.60 9.97 -15.28
CA LEU A 338 -1.38 8.84 -15.78
C LEU A 338 -0.48 7.61 -16.00
N GLY A 339 0.64 7.81 -16.71
CA GLY A 339 1.59 6.73 -16.98
C GLY A 339 2.16 6.11 -15.71
N LEU A 340 2.59 6.94 -14.76
CA LEU A 340 3.11 6.49 -13.46
C LEU A 340 2.05 5.73 -12.62
N ALA A 341 0.80 6.22 -12.58
CA ALA A 341 -0.26 5.55 -11.85
C ALA A 341 -0.62 4.18 -12.46
N VAL A 342 -0.72 4.10 -13.80
CA VAL A 342 -0.94 2.84 -14.51
C VAL A 342 0.24 1.88 -14.29
N ALA A 343 1.47 2.36 -14.46
CA ALA A 343 2.67 1.58 -14.23
C ALA A 343 2.67 0.96 -12.83
N GLN A 344 2.43 1.77 -11.82
CA GLN A 344 2.48 1.33 -10.41
C GLN A 344 1.34 0.38 -10.04
N PHE A 345 0.11 0.78 -10.29
CA PHE A 345 -1.05 0.06 -9.73
C PHE A 345 -1.55 -1.08 -10.61
N VAL A 346 -1.39 -0.99 -11.94
CA VAL A 346 -1.85 -2.03 -12.87
C VAL A 346 -0.76 -3.05 -13.18
N LEU A 347 0.48 -2.60 -13.35
CA LEU A 347 1.55 -3.46 -13.85
C LEU A 347 2.49 -3.92 -12.73
N VAL A 348 3.18 -3.00 -12.04
CA VAL A 348 4.24 -3.34 -11.08
C VAL A 348 3.69 -3.99 -9.80
N THR A 349 2.70 -3.37 -9.16
CA THR A 349 2.20 -3.87 -7.86
C THR A 349 1.59 -5.28 -7.94
N PRO A 350 0.72 -5.60 -8.91
CA PRO A 350 0.19 -6.97 -9.03
C PRO A 350 1.26 -7.98 -9.44
N ALA A 351 2.16 -7.59 -10.37
CA ALA A 351 3.23 -8.46 -10.83
C ALA A 351 4.20 -8.81 -9.68
N ALA A 352 4.64 -7.83 -8.90
CA ALA A 352 5.54 -8.04 -7.78
C ALA A 352 4.94 -8.92 -6.67
N ARG A 353 3.63 -8.83 -6.43
CA ARG A 353 2.95 -9.68 -5.43
C ARG A 353 2.81 -11.13 -5.86
N GLY A 354 2.50 -11.37 -7.13
CA GLY A 354 2.23 -12.71 -7.65
C GLY A 354 3.46 -13.59 -7.89
N SER A 355 4.65 -13.00 -7.87
CA SER A 355 5.87 -13.67 -8.36
C SER A 355 6.59 -14.54 -7.36
N VAL A 356 6.56 -14.20 -6.08
CA VAL A 356 7.41 -14.87 -5.07
C VAL A 356 6.62 -15.83 -4.18
N GLU A 357 5.34 -15.55 -4.01
CA GLU A 357 4.47 -16.33 -3.13
C GLU A 357 4.41 -17.82 -3.46
N PRO A 358 4.35 -18.23 -4.76
CA PRO A 358 4.37 -19.63 -5.14
C PRO A 358 5.71 -20.34 -4.90
N LEU A 359 6.80 -19.58 -4.78
CA LEU A 359 8.16 -20.12 -4.62
C LEU A 359 8.55 -20.35 -3.15
N VAL A 360 7.71 -19.85 -2.21
CA VAL A 360 7.98 -19.99 -0.78
C VAL A 360 7.25 -21.20 -0.22
N PRO A 361 7.95 -22.11 0.47
CA PRO A 361 7.32 -23.23 1.15
C PRO A 361 6.21 -22.75 2.11
N PRO A 362 5.08 -23.48 2.23
CA PRO A 362 3.92 -23.04 3.02
C PRO A 362 4.25 -22.62 4.45
N TRP A 363 5.19 -23.31 5.10
CA TRP A 363 5.61 -23.02 6.49
C TRP A 363 6.46 -21.76 6.64
N LEU A 364 7.08 -21.25 5.57
CA LEU A 364 7.88 -20.01 5.57
C LEU A 364 7.14 -18.80 5.02
N VAL A 365 5.98 -19.02 4.43
CA VAL A 365 5.20 -17.96 3.75
C VAL A 365 4.93 -16.78 4.68
N ARG A 366 4.59 -17.03 5.94
CA ARG A 366 4.28 -15.97 6.90
C ARG A 366 5.52 -15.15 7.26
N ALA A 367 6.64 -15.81 7.57
CA ALA A 367 7.90 -15.14 7.89
C ALA A 367 8.43 -14.36 6.68
N HIS A 368 8.35 -14.95 5.49
CA HIS A 368 8.73 -14.31 4.24
C HIS A 368 7.85 -13.08 3.95
N THR A 369 6.53 -13.22 4.00
CA THR A 369 5.59 -12.12 3.76
C THR A 369 5.83 -10.98 4.74
N THR A 370 6.07 -11.28 6.01
CA THR A 370 6.34 -10.25 7.01
C THR A 370 7.65 -9.53 6.77
N SER A 371 8.73 -10.27 6.47
CA SER A 371 10.04 -9.66 6.17
C SER A 371 9.95 -8.76 4.94
N THR A 372 9.24 -9.17 3.90
CA THR A 372 9.05 -8.36 2.70
C THR A 372 8.21 -7.10 2.96
N HIS A 373 7.21 -7.15 3.85
CA HIS A 373 6.45 -5.96 4.23
C HIS A 373 7.26 -4.97 5.08
N VAL A 374 8.10 -5.47 6.00
CA VAL A 374 9.01 -4.61 6.77
C VAL A 374 10.02 -3.92 5.85
N LEU A 375 10.62 -4.67 4.93
CA LEU A 375 11.54 -4.12 3.93
C LEU A 375 10.85 -3.10 3.01
N ALA A 376 9.64 -3.41 2.55
CA ALA A 376 8.85 -2.49 1.74
C ALA A 376 8.52 -1.19 2.50
N ALA A 377 8.17 -1.30 3.78
CA ALA A 377 7.92 -0.12 4.61
C ALA A 377 9.18 0.71 4.84
N ALA A 378 10.33 0.07 5.07
CA ALA A 378 11.62 0.74 5.20
C ALA A 378 12.02 1.43 3.88
N ALA A 379 11.87 0.74 2.76
CA ALA A 379 12.08 1.31 1.42
C ALA A 379 11.19 2.53 1.19
N ARG A 380 9.93 2.46 1.59
CA ARG A 380 8.97 3.56 1.49
C ARG A 380 9.43 4.80 2.27
N VAL A 381 9.96 4.63 3.49
CA VAL A 381 10.53 5.75 4.25
C VAL A 381 11.62 6.44 3.43
N ILE A 382 12.58 5.69 2.90
CA ILE A 382 13.69 6.23 2.13
C ILE A 382 13.18 6.89 0.84
N CYS A 383 12.35 6.18 0.09
CA CYS A 383 11.86 6.62 -1.21
C CYS A 383 10.90 7.81 -1.13
N LEU A 384 10.26 8.07 0.01
CA LEU A 384 9.46 9.28 0.22
C LEU A 384 10.32 10.44 0.74
N THR A 385 11.16 10.18 1.73
CA THR A 385 11.93 11.25 2.39
C THR A 385 13.05 11.78 1.51
N ALA A 386 13.75 10.91 0.76
CA ALA A 386 14.85 11.34 -0.09
C ALA A 386 14.38 12.26 -1.26
N PRO A 387 13.34 11.92 -2.04
CA PRO A 387 12.80 12.83 -3.04
C PRO A 387 12.24 14.13 -2.42
N ALA A 388 11.56 14.08 -1.28
CA ALA A 388 11.07 15.27 -0.61
C ALA A 388 12.22 16.19 -0.18
N ALA A 389 13.32 15.64 0.33
CA ALA A 389 14.52 16.38 0.68
C ALA A 389 15.22 16.97 -0.56
N LEU A 390 15.29 16.19 -1.65
CA LEU A 390 15.85 16.67 -2.93
C LEU A 390 15.02 17.81 -3.52
N VAL A 391 13.68 17.70 -3.51
CA VAL A 391 12.79 18.79 -3.94
C VAL A 391 13.04 20.04 -3.12
N ALA A 392 13.13 19.90 -1.80
CA ALA A 392 13.35 21.03 -0.91
C ALA A 392 14.72 21.71 -1.06
N THR A 393 15.75 20.96 -1.46
CA THR A 393 17.15 21.47 -1.51
C THR A 393 17.62 21.78 -2.91
N ARG A 394 17.17 21.07 -3.92
CA ARG A 394 17.67 21.12 -5.31
C ARG A 394 16.57 21.40 -6.34
N GLY A 395 15.31 21.42 -5.89
CA GLY A 395 14.15 21.62 -6.75
C GLY A 395 13.65 20.35 -7.45
N PRO A 396 12.44 20.40 -8.05
CA PRO A 396 11.78 19.24 -8.65
C PRO A 396 12.46 18.76 -9.94
N ALA A 397 13.08 19.64 -10.73
CA ALA A 397 13.81 19.26 -11.95
C ALA A 397 14.94 18.27 -11.65
N THR A 398 15.80 18.60 -10.68
CA THR A 398 16.89 17.71 -10.24
C THR A 398 16.34 16.41 -9.66
N THR A 399 15.26 16.49 -8.90
CA THR A 399 14.63 15.30 -8.29
C THR A 399 14.06 14.38 -9.37
N ALA A 400 13.40 14.91 -10.40
CA ALA A 400 12.87 14.14 -11.52
C ALA A 400 13.99 13.44 -12.28
N MET A 401 15.10 14.14 -12.55
CA MET A 401 16.27 13.57 -13.21
C MET A 401 16.89 12.42 -12.39
N VAL A 402 17.08 12.62 -11.08
CA VAL A 402 17.62 11.57 -10.19
C VAL A 402 16.68 10.36 -10.15
N ALA A 403 15.37 10.57 -10.04
CA ALA A 403 14.38 9.50 -10.05
C ALA A 403 14.44 8.70 -11.37
N THR A 404 14.59 9.38 -12.52
CA THR A 404 14.76 8.75 -13.83
C THR A 404 16.02 7.89 -13.89
N LEU A 405 17.15 8.40 -13.40
CA LEU A 405 18.40 7.63 -13.35
C LEU A 405 18.29 6.40 -12.45
N VAL A 406 17.68 6.53 -11.28
CA VAL A 406 17.44 5.40 -10.36
C VAL A 406 16.57 4.34 -11.04
N GLU A 407 15.52 4.74 -11.76
CA GLU A 407 14.64 3.81 -12.48
C GLU A 407 15.38 3.05 -13.60
N ILE A 408 16.25 3.72 -14.34
CA ILE A 408 17.12 3.08 -15.33
C ILE A 408 17.99 1.99 -14.68
N VAL A 409 18.62 2.31 -13.56
CA VAL A 409 19.45 1.34 -12.83
C VAL A 409 18.62 0.16 -12.33
N VAL A 410 17.45 0.43 -11.77
CA VAL A 410 16.51 -0.62 -11.30
C VAL A 410 16.10 -1.53 -12.47
N LEU A 411 15.75 -0.97 -13.61
CA LEU A 411 15.37 -1.71 -14.81
C LEU A 411 16.51 -2.60 -15.31
N ILE A 412 17.73 -2.07 -15.39
CA ILE A 412 18.92 -2.81 -15.81
C ILE A 412 19.21 -3.97 -14.85
N VAL A 413 19.21 -3.70 -13.54
CA VAL A 413 19.49 -4.72 -12.52
C VAL A 413 18.44 -5.83 -12.56
N LEU A 414 17.17 -5.48 -12.71
CA LEU A 414 16.09 -6.48 -12.77
C LEU A 414 16.13 -7.31 -14.04
N THR A 415 16.38 -6.71 -15.19
CA THR A 415 16.49 -7.45 -16.45
C THR A 415 17.68 -8.39 -16.47
N ALA A 416 18.78 -8.02 -15.80
CA ALA A 416 19.98 -8.85 -15.70
C ALA A 416 19.88 -9.96 -14.64
N ALA A 417 19.33 -9.66 -13.46
CA ALA A 417 19.40 -10.55 -12.29
C ALA A 417 18.18 -11.47 -12.13
N LEU A 418 16.98 -11.02 -12.43
CA LEU A 418 15.75 -11.74 -12.12
C LEU A 418 15.50 -12.98 -12.99
N PRO A 419 15.79 -13.01 -14.31
CA PRO A 419 15.65 -14.20 -15.13
C PRO A 419 16.49 -15.36 -14.62
N GLN A 420 17.71 -15.08 -14.18
CA GLN A 420 18.62 -16.08 -13.63
C GLN A 420 18.13 -16.66 -12.29
N ALA A 421 17.45 -15.85 -11.48
CA ALA A 421 16.89 -16.30 -10.21
C ALA A 421 15.64 -17.17 -10.40
N LEU A 422 14.83 -16.90 -11.41
CA LEU A 422 13.57 -17.61 -11.70
C LEU A 422 13.80 -18.92 -12.49
N HIS A 423 14.72 -18.93 -13.46
CA HIS A 423 15.02 -20.13 -14.26
C HIS A 423 15.75 -21.25 -13.48
N ARG A 424 16.38 -20.93 -12.35
CA ARG A 424 17.06 -21.92 -11.51
C ARG A 424 16.17 -22.53 -10.42
N THR A 425 14.91 -22.11 -10.33
CA THR A 425 13.91 -22.62 -9.38
C THR A 425 12.81 -23.45 -10.05
N ALA A 426 12.79 -23.54 -11.37
CA ALA A 426 12.00 -24.44 -12.19
C ALA A 426 12.82 -25.70 -12.52
#